data_cb3a87f3ecea8f4f41de9cc580f5cbb9
#
_entry.id   cb3a87f3ecea8f4f41de9cc580f5cbb9
#
_cell.length_a   1.000
_cell.length_b   1.000
_cell.length_c   1.000
_cell.angle_alpha   90.00
_cell.angle_beta   90.00
_cell.angle_gamma   90.00
#
_symmetry.space_group_name_H-M   'P 1'
#
loop_
_entity.id
_entity.type
_entity.pdbx_description
1 polymer ?
#
loop_
_entity_poly.entity_id
_entity_poly.type
_entity_poly.pdbx_seq_one_letter_code
_entity_poly.pdbx_strand_id
1 'polypeptide(L)'
;MCGTGRFDPADLDLRWCGAILSKNGEVEETGLAAGVLGHPAGGICWIAKRFAPHGIALEPGQVLLAGSFTAPVPVAVGDIIQADYGPLGTINCSFT
;
A
#
# COMPACT_ATOMS: atom_id res chain seq x y z
N MET A 1 7.20 -5.62 -3.42
CA MET A 1 6.48 -6.11 -4.61
C MET A 1 5.43 -5.10 -5.01
N CYS A 2 5.35 -4.78 -6.28
CA CYS A 2 4.37 -3.82 -6.80
C CYS A 2 3.36 -4.52 -7.71
N GLY A 3 2.11 -4.05 -7.72
CA GLY A 3 1.12 -4.48 -8.68
C GLY A 3 1.45 -4.04 -10.10
N THR A 4 0.75 -4.61 -11.09
CA THR A 4 1.00 -4.34 -12.49
C THR A 4 0.24 -3.13 -13.03
N GLY A 5 -0.86 -2.73 -12.37
CA GLY A 5 -1.67 -1.60 -12.78
C GLY A 5 -1.04 -0.26 -12.43
N ARG A 6 -1.42 0.73 -13.20
CA ARG A 6 -1.07 2.13 -12.94
C ARG A 6 -2.34 2.95 -12.96
N PHE A 7 -2.52 3.80 -11.95
CA PHE A 7 -3.77 4.51 -11.74
C PHE A 7 -3.50 5.99 -11.46
N ASP A 8 -4.35 6.85 -12.02
CA ASP A 8 -4.31 8.27 -11.71
C ASP A 8 -4.98 8.50 -10.35
N PRO A 9 -4.29 9.08 -9.36
CA PRO A 9 -4.88 9.33 -8.05
C PRO A 9 -6.08 10.29 -8.09
N ALA A 10 -6.24 11.08 -9.16
CA ALA A 10 -7.41 11.94 -9.34
C ALA A 10 -8.69 11.15 -9.65
N ASP A 11 -8.57 9.94 -10.20
CA ASP A 11 -9.70 9.07 -10.54
C ASP A 11 -10.17 8.20 -9.37
N LEU A 12 -9.47 8.25 -8.23
CA LEU A 12 -9.72 7.38 -7.08
C LEU A 12 -9.78 8.20 -5.80
N ASP A 13 -10.67 7.81 -4.88
CA ASP A 13 -10.59 8.30 -3.50
C ASP A 13 -9.70 7.36 -2.70
N LEU A 14 -8.42 7.69 -2.59
CA LEU A 14 -7.42 6.83 -1.97
C LEU A 14 -7.68 6.55 -0.49
N ARG A 15 -8.39 7.43 0.21
CA ARG A 15 -8.72 7.22 1.63
C ARG A 15 -9.58 5.98 1.82
N TRP A 16 -10.44 5.69 0.86
CA TRP A 16 -11.42 4.61 0.92
C TRP A 16 -11.00 3.36 0.15
N CYS A 17 -9.79 3.36 -0.43
CA CYS A 17 -9.22 2.14 -0.98
C CYS A 17 -8.97 1.14 0.15
N GLY A 18 -9.48 -0.07 0.00
CA GLY A 18 -9.33 -1.12 0.98
C GLY A 18 -8.33 -2.18 0.55
N ALA A 19 -7.89 -2.97 1.51
CA ALA A 19 -7.12 -4.18 1.25
C ALA A 19 -7.69 -5.33 2.05
N ILE A 20 -7.76 -6.49 1.42
CA ILE A 20 -8.09 -7.77 2.06
C ILE A 20 -6.86 -8.66 1.91
N LEU A 21 -6.26 -9.04 3.02
CA LEU A 21 -5.09 -9.89 3.05
C LEU A 21 -5.51 -11.30 3.42
N SER A 22 -5.33 -12.24 2.50
CA SER A 22 -5.70 -13.64 2.69
C SER A 22 -4.46 -14.52 2.76
N LYS A 23 -4.51 -15.55 3.61
CA LYS A 23 -3.47 -16.57 3.71
C LYS A 23 -4.10 -17.92 3.43
N ASN A 24 -3.59 -18.61 2.39
CA ASN A 24 -4.09 -19.93 1.96
C ASN A 24 -5.61 -19.94 1.71
N GLY A 25 -6.15 -18.84 1.16
CA GLY A 25 -7.57 -18.69 0.83
C GLY A 25 -8.47 -18.19 1.98
N GLU A 26 -7.92 -17.97 3.17
CA GLU A 26 -8.66 -17.43 4.32
C GLU A 26 -8.26 -15.99 4.60
N VAL A 27 -9.27 -15.13 4.83
CA VAL A 27 -9.02 -13.73 5.17
C VAL A 27 -8.39 -13.63 6.56
N GLU A 28 -7.21 -13.00 6.63
CA GLU A 28 -6.48 -12.79 7.88
C GLU A 28 -6.59 -11.35 8.39
N GLU A 29 -6.53 -10.37 7.47
CA GLU A 29 -6.56 -8.97 7.82
C GLU A 29 -7.29 -8.15 6.75
N THR A 30 -7.91 -7.06 7.19
CA THR A 30 -8.50 -6.05 6.31
C THR A 30 -8.10 -4.67 6.78
N GLY A 31 -8.15 -3.68 5.88
CA GLY A 31 -7.86 -2.32 6.24
C GLY A 31 -8.31 -1.32 5.18
N LEU A 32 -8.32 -0.05 5.55
CA LEU A 32 -8.59 1.07 4.66
C LEU A 32 -7.40 2.02 4.64
N ALA A 33 -7.15 2.60 3.48
CA ALA A 33 -6.04 3.55 3.29
C ALA A 33 -6.16 4.80 4.18
N ALA A 34 -7.37 5.16 4.61
CA ALA A 34 -7.57 6.23 5.58
C ALA A 34 -6.86 5.99 6.91
N GLY A 35 -6.51 4.72 7.24
CA GLY A 35 -5.69 4.39 8.40
C GLY A 35 -4.28 4.95 8.34
N VAL A 36 -3.81 5.39 7.16
CA VAL A 36 -2.51 6.03 6.98
C VAL A 36 -2.71 7.55 7.05
N LEU A 37 -2.64 8.12 8.26
CA LEU A 37 -2.74 9.57 8.51
C LEU A 37 -4.00 10.22 7.91
N GLY A 38 -5.11 9.49 7.85
CA GLY A 38 -6.37 9.96 7.27
C GLY A 38 -6.42 9.98 5.75
N HIS A 39 -5.28 10.10 5.09
CA HIS A 39 -5.13 10.00 3.63
C HIS A 39 -3.72 9.49 3.30
N PRO A 40 -3.59 8.46 2.44
CA PRO A 40 -2.28 7.85 2.16
C PRO A 40 -1.28 8.83 1.51
N ALA A 41 -1.76 9.84 0.77
CA ALA A 41 -0.90 10.84 0.17
C ALA A 41 -0.42 11.92 1.16
N GLY A 42 -0.99 11.98 2.37
CA GLY A 42 -0.58 12.96 3.39
C GLY A 42 0.88 12.83 3.79
N GLY A 43 1.38 11.61 3.86
CA GLY A 43 2.79 11.34 4.19
C GLY A 43 3.75 11.86 3.13
N ILE A 44 3.35 11.90 1.86
CA ILE A 44 4.17 12.44 0.77
C ILE A 44 4.39 13.94 0.95
N CYS A 45 3.32 14.68 1.27
CA CYS A 45 3.42 16.11 1.55
C CYS A 45 4.30 16.37 2.78
N TRP A 46 4.15 15.56 3.82
CA TRP A 46 4.94 15.69 5.04
C TRP A 46 6.44 15.52 4.76
N ILE A 47 6.81 14.46 4.03
CA ILE A 47 8.22 14.17 3.76
C ILE A 47 8.83 15.20 2.81
N ALA A 48 8.05 15.69 1.82
CA ALA A 48 8.51 16.74 0.92
C ALA A 48 8.85 18.02 1.69
N LYS A 49 8.00 18.41 2.64
CA LYS A 49 8.26 19.57 3.51
C LYS A 49 9.47 19.36 4.41
N ARG A 50 9.67 18.13 4.88
CA ARG A 50 10.79 17.78 5.76
C ARG A 50 12.13 17.83 5.03
N PHE A 51 12.16 17.44 3.76
CA PHE A 51 13.38 17.36 2.95
C PHE A 51 13.73 18.67 2.26
N ALA A 52 12.77 19.56 2.04
CA ALA A 52 12.99 20.81 1.32
C ALA A 52 14.14 21.66 1.89
N PRO A 53 14.29 21.84 3.22
CA PRO A 53 15.40 22.59 3.80
C PRO A 53 16.78 21.99 3.52
N HIS A 54 16.83 20.70 3.16
CA HIS A 54 18.09 19.99 2.85
C HIS A 54 18.36 19.95 1.34
N GLY A 55 17.58 20.65 0.53
CA GLY A 55 17.75 20.67 -0.92
C GLY A 55 17.32 19.37 -1.61
N ILE A 56 16.57 18.50 -0.92
CA ILE A 56 16.10 17.25 -1.46
C ILE A 56 14.65 17.43 -1.93
N ALA A 57 14.38 17.10 -3.20
CA ALA A 57 13.05 17.14 -3.79
C ALA A 57 12.62 15.74 -4.23
N LEU A 58 11.31 15.50 -4.17
CA LEU A 58 10.73 14.28 -4.74
C LEU A 58 10.59 14.46 -6.25
N GLU A 59 10.98 13.44 -7.01
CA GLU A 59 11.00 13.48 -8.46
C GLU A 59 10.03 12.47 -9.06
N PRO A 60 9.47 12.74 -10.27
CA PRO A 60 8.64 11.76 -10.95
C PRO A 60 9.37 10.42 -11.15
N GLY A 61 8.65 9.32 -11.04
CA GLY A 61 9.19 7.98 -11.20
C GLY A 61 9.75 7.36 -9.91
N GLN A 62 9.92 8.13 -8.85
CA GLN A 62 10.33 7.59 -7.56
C GLN A 62 9.19 6.80 -6.90
N VAL A 63 9.53 5.71 -6.24
CA VAL A 63 8.57 4.90 -5.46
C VAL A 63 8.72 5.26 -3.99
N LEU A 64 7.59 5.62 -3.36
CA LEU A 64 7.53 5.93 -1.94
C LEU A 64 6.77 4.84 -1.20
N LEU A 65 7.31 4.41 -0.07
CA LEU A 65 6.69 3.41 0.79
C LEU A 65 6.09 4.11 2.00
N ALA A 66 4.77 4.04 2.12
CA ALA A 66 4.02 4.75 3.16
C ALA A 66 3.73 3.89 4.39
N GLY A 67 4.17 2.63 4.39
CA GLY A 67 3.80 1.68 5.44
C GLY A 67 2.52 0.93 5.13
N SER A 68 1.98 0.25 6.13
CA SER A 68 0.82 -0.62 5.97
C SER A 68 -0.36 -0.11 6.78
N PHE A 69 -1.58 -0.26 6.24
CA PHE A 69 -2.82 -0.03 6.97
C PHE A 69 -3.49 -1.33 7.42
N THR A 70 -2.81 -2.45 7.29
CA THR A 70 -3.19 -3.73 7.91
C THR A 70 -2.15 -4.15 8.94
N ALA A 71 -2.55 -5.01 9.88
CA ALA A 71 -1.60 -5.61 10.80
C ALA A 71 -0.69 -6.62 10.07
N PRO A 72 0.54 -6.85 10.55
CA PRO A 72 1.40 -7.89 9.99
C PRO A 72 0.76 -9.27 10.13
N VAL A 73 0.94 -10.12 9.12
CA VAL A 73 0.48 -11.50 9.11
C VAL A 73 1.69 -12.42 9.14
N PRO A 74 1.82 -13.31 10.14
CA PRO A 74 2.91 -14.28 10.17
C PRO A 74 2.74 -15.32 9.07
N VAL A 75 3.85 -15.69 8.42
CA VAL A 75 3.88 -16.65 7.33
C VAL A 75 4.94 -17.72 7.58
N ALA A 76 4.72 -18.89 6.98
CA ALA A 76 5.66 -20.00 7.00
C ALA A 76 5.93 -20.48 5.56
N VAL A 77 6.93 -21.32 5.41
CA VAL A 77 7.25 -21.95 4.12
C VAL A 77 6.01 -22.69 3.60
N GLY A 78 5.66 -22.47 2.34
CA GLY A 78 4.50 -23.07 1.69
C GLY A 78 3.22 -22.23 1.77
N ASP A 79 3.20 -21.14 2.54
CA ASP A 79 2.05 -20.27 2.61
C ASP A 79 1.91 -19.43 1.34
N ILE A 80 0.66 -19.20 0.93
CA ILE A 80 0.30 -18.35 -0.21
C ILE A 80 -0.48 -17.16 0.32
N ILE A 81 0.02 -15.97 0.08
CA ILE A 81 -0.61 -14.72 0.49
C ILE A 81 -1.20 -14.02 -0.72
N GLN A 82 -2.42 -13.56 -0.59
CA GLN A 82 -3.08 -12.73 -1.58
C GLN A 82 -3.47 -11.39 -0.95
N ALA A 83 -3.07 -10.31 -1.57
CA ALA A 83 -3.52 -8.97 -1.22
C ALA A 83 -4.48 -8.47 -2.30
N ASP A 84 -5.74 -8.24 -1.92
CA ASP A 84 -6.80 -7.76 -2.81
C ASP A 84 -7.09 -6.29 -2.49
N TYR A 85 -6.80 -5.41 -3.43
CA TYR A 85 -7.02 -3.98 -3.31
C TYR A 85 -8.28 -3.52 -4.08
N GLY A 86 -9.20 -4.42 -4.37
CA GLY A 86 -10.43 -4.10 -5.10
C GLY A 86 -10.14 -3.58 -6.51
N PRO A 87 -10.58 -2.35 -6.86
CA PRO A 87 -10.40 -1.82 -8.22
C PRO A 87 -8.94 -1.64 -8.63
N LEU A 88 -8.01 -1.58 -7.67
CA LEU A 88 -6.58 -1.47 -7.95
C LEU A 88 -5.94 -2.80 -8.33
N GLY A 89 -6.63 -3.92 -8.14
CA GLY A 89 -6.14 -5.25 -8.49
C GLY A 89 -5.65 -6.05 -7.29
N THR A 90 -5.03 -7.19 -7.58
CA THR A 90 -4.54 -8.13 -6.58
C THR A 90 -3.06 -8.41 -6.76
N ILE A 91 -2.39 -8.76 -5.66
CA ILE A 91 -1.01 -9.23 -5.65
C ILE A 91 -0.99 -10.57 -4.93
N ASN A 92 -0.32 -11.56 -5.53
CA ASN A 92 -0.14 -12.88 -4.93
C ASN A 92 1.35 -13.11 -4.65
N CYS A 93 1.63 -13.75 -3.53
CA CYS A 93 2.99 -14.10 -3.13
C CYS A 93 3.00 -15.46 -2.45
N SER A 94 3.95 -16.31 -2.81
CA SER A 94 4.17 -17.60 -2.14
C SER A 94 5.52 -17.60 -1.43
N PHE A 95 5.57 -18.26 -0.28
CA PHE A 95 6.77 -18.38 0.54
C PHE A 95 7.34 -19.78 0.41
N THR A 96 8.54 -19.87 -0.10
CA THR A 96 9.23 -21.13 -0.35
C THR A 96 10.54 -21.25 0.42
#